data_1144034c87894e18644545598cfe7baf
#
_entry.id   1144034c87894e18644545598cfe7baf
#
_cell.length_a   1.000
_cell.length_b   1.000
_cell.length_c   1.000
_cell.angle_alpha   90.00
_cell.angle_beta   90.00
_cell.angle_gamma   90.00
#
_symmetry.space_group_name_H-M   'P 1'
#
loop_
_entity.id
_entity.type
_entity.pdbx_description
1 polymer ?
#
loop_
_entity_poly.entity_id
_entity_poly.type
_entity_poly.pdbx_seq_one_letter_code
_entity_poly.pdbx_strand_id
1 'polypeptide(L)'
;GELAELDALNKELAEKGGALIGVNTFTLEGDEAAIAEAKEILDKKGATYQNVYFGSDSEAGMFTANVFAYPTTYVVDRYGNIVGDPIVGAITGDAQKEALQKQIDQALANDMG
;
A
#
# COMPACT_ATOMS: atom_id res chain seq x y z
N GLY A 1 -2.38 -4.96 -13.79
CA GLY A 1 -1.88 -6.17 -13.18
C GLY A 1 -1.61 -6.10 -11.69
N GLU A 2 -0.98 -5.04 -11.19
CA GLU A 2 -0.60 -4.97 -9.78
C GLU A 2 -1.79 -4.99 -8.82
N LEU A 3 -2.89 -4.30 -9.16
CA LEU A 3 -4.03 -4.18 -8.24
C LEU A 3 -4.64 -5.53 -7.88
N ALA A 4 -4.80 -6.42 -8.85
CA ALA A 4 -5.35 -7.74 -8.59
C ALA A 4 -4.41 -8.60 -7.73
N GLU A 5 -3.11 -8.50 -7.97
CA GLU A 5 -2.10 -9.21 -7.18
C GLU A 5 -2.04 -8.70 -5.74
N LEU A 6 -2.15 -7.39 -5.57
CA LEU A 6 -2.18 -6.78 -4.24
C LEU A 6 -3.46 -7.16 -3.48
N ASP A 7 -4.58 -7.27 -4.17
CA ASP A 7 -5.83 -7.71 -3.54
C ASP A 7 -5.71 -9.14 -3.02
N ALA A 8 -5.10 -10.03 -3.80
CA ALA A 8 -4.84 -11.40 -3.37
C ALA A 8 -3.91 -11.43 -2.16
N LEU A 9 -2.87 -10.59 -2.16
CA LEU A 9 -1.95 -10.48 -1.03
C LEU A 9 -2.67 -10.00 0.23
N ASN A 10 -3.59 -9.03 0.09
CA ASN A 10 -4.37 -8.54 1.23
C ASN A 10 -5.17 -9.67 1.87
N LYS A 11 -5.75 -10.55 1.07
CA LYS A 11 -6.51 -11.69 1.58
C LYS A 11 -5.61 -12.67 2.35
N GLU A 12 -4.41 -12.91 1.86
CA GLU A 12 -3.43 -13.73 2.59
C GLU A 12 -3.00 -13.07 3.91
N LEU A 13 -2.74 -11.77 3.89
CA LEU A 13 -2.34 -11.04 5.08
C LEU A 13 -3.44 -11.02 6.13
N ALA A 14 -4.71 -10.92 5.71
CA ALA A 14 -5.84 -10.93 6.63
C ALA A 14 -5.86 -12.21 7.47
N GLU A 15 -5.49 -13.34 6.89
CA GLU A 15 -5.39 -14.62 7.61
C GLU A 15 -4.30 -14.60 8.68
N LYS A 16 -3.31 -13.75 8.53
CA LYS A 16 -2.17 -13.62 9.45
C LYS A 16 -2.29 -12.40 10.37
N GLY A 17 -3.45 -11.72 10.37
CA GLY A 17 -3.68 -10.54 11.19
C GLY A 17 -3.13 -9.25 10.61
N GLY A 18 -2.78 -9.24 9.35
CA GLY A 18 -2.29 -8.05 8.65
C GLY A 18 -3.32 -7.47 7.69
N ALA A 19 -2.97 -6.39 7.04
CA ALA A 19 -3.81 -5.76 6.03
C ALA A 19 -2.95 -4.98 5.04
N LEU A 20 -3.47 -4.81 3.84
CA LEU A 20 -2.88 -3.96 2.83
C LEU A 20 -3.74 -2.70 2.70
N ILE A 21 -3.10 -1.55 2.69
CA ILE A 21 -3.79 -0.26 2.56
C ILE A 21 -3.16 0.49 1.38
N GLY A 22 -4.00 0.89 0.43
CA GLY A 22 -3.57 1.74 -0.66
C GLY A 22 -3.67 3.22 -0.27
N VAL A 23 -2.71 4.01 -0.68
CA VAL A 23 -2.72 5.46 -0.48
C VAL A 23 -2.72 6.13 -1.83
N ASN A 24 -3.74 6.95 -2.09
CA ASN A 24 -3.84 7.70 -3.34
C ASN A 24 -3.33 9.12 -3.10
N THR A 25 -2.29 9.51 -3.83
CA THR A 25 -1.69 10.83 -3.70
C THR A 25 -2.31 11.86 -4.64
N PHE A 26 -3.17 11.43 -5.58
CA PHE A 26 -3.82 12.32 -6.53
C PHE A 26 -5.20 12.80 -6.07
N THR A 27 -5.73 12.25 -4.99
CA THR A 27 -7.04 12.65 -4.43
C THR A 27 -6.88 13.52 -3.19
N LEU A 28 -5.74 14.17 -3.04
CA LEU A 28 -5.48 15.10 -1.95
C LEU A 28 -6.52 16.21 -1.95
N GLU A 29 -6.84 16.74 -0.77
CA GLU A 29 -7.82 17.81 -0.55
C GLU A 29 -9.29 17.36 -0.76
N GLY A 30 -9.54 16.06 -0.96
CA GLY A 30 -10.90 15.56 -1.07
C GLY A 30 -11.62 15.92 -2.37
N ASP A 31 -10.88 16.06 -3.47
CA ASP A 31 -11.47 16.32 -4.79
C ASP A 31 -12.43 15.18 -5.15
N GLU A 32 -13.73 15.48 -5.19
CA GLU A 32 -14.79 14.50 -5.42
C GLU A 32 -14.67 13.82 -6.78
N ALA A 33 -14.29 14.55 -7.82
CA ALA A 33 -14.13 13.99 -9.16
C ALA A 33 -12.96 13.01 -9.21
N ALA A 34 -11.84 13.37 -8.61
CA ALA A 34 -10.67 12.50 -8.54
C ALA A 34 -10.94 11.25 -7.71
N ILE A 35 -11.66 11.38 -6.60
CA ILE A 35 -12.06 10.24 -5.77
C ILE A 35 -12.96 9.28 -6.54
N ALA A 36 -13.96 9.80 -7.26
CA ALA A 36 -14.88 8.99 -8.05
C ALA A 36 -14.13 8.22 -9.14
N GLU A 37 -13.19 8.86 -9.83
CA GLU A 37 -12.36 8.23 -10.84
C GLU A 37 -11.50 7.11 -10.25
N ALA A 38 -10.88 7.36 -9.10
CA ALA A 38 -10.06 6.37 -8.42
C ALA A 38 -10.90 5.14 -8.01
N LYS A 39 -12.10 5.36 -7.47
CA LYS A 39 -13.02 4.27 -7.10
C LYS A 39 -13.40 3.43 -8.32
N GLU A 40 -13.68 4.07 -9.44
CA GLU A 40 -14.02 3.37 -10.68
C GLU A 40 -12.88 2.47 -11.14
N ILE A 41 -11.64 2.97 -11.10
CA ILE A 41 -10.46 2.19 -11.49
C ILE A 41 -10.29 0.99 -10.56
N LEU A 42 -10.43 1.17 -9.26
CA LEU A 42 -10.31 0.09 -8.27
C LEU A 42 -11.36 -0.99 -8.51
N ASP A 43 -12.61 -0.60 -8.77
CA ASP A 43 -13.68 -1.54 -9.06
C ASP A 43 -13.42 -2.33 -10.34
N LYS A 44 -12.96 -1.67 -11.40
CA LYS A 44 -12.64 -2.33 -12.67
C LYS A 44 -11.51 -3.33 -12.55
N LYS A 45 -10.55 -3.06 -11.67
CA LYS A 45 -9.38 -3.93 -11.46
C LYS A 45 -9.60 -4.96 -10.36
N GLY A 46 -10.77 -4.98 -9.73
CA GLY A 46 -11.10 -5.95 -8.69
C GLY A 46 -10.36 -5.76 -7.38
N ALA A 47 -9.91 -4.56 -7.10
CA ALA A 47 -9.22 -4.24 -5.86
C ALA A 47 -10.24 -4.00 -4.75
N THR A 48 -10.22 -4.83 -3.71
CA THR A 48 -11.16 -4.73 -2.58
C THR A 48 -10.49 -4.26 -1.29
N TYR A 49 -9.17 -4.14 -1.26
CA TYR A 49 -8.46 -3.66 -0.09
C TYR A 49 -8.72 -2.17 0.15
N GLN A 50 -8.53 -1.76 1.40
CA GLN A 50 -8.80 -0.38 1.81
C GLN A 50 -7.88 0.61 1.09
N ASN A 51 -8.47 1.70 0.61
CA ASN A 51 -7.73 2.81 0.01
C ASN A 51 -8.07 4.09 0.77
N VAL A 52 -7.05 4.90 1.01
CA VAL A 52 -7.19 6.15 1.77
C VAL A 52 -6.49 7.29 1.03
N TYR A 53 -6.80 8.52 1.42
CA TYR A 53 -6.07 9.70 1.02
C TYR A 53 -5.92 10.61 2.23
N PHE A 54 -4.97 11.54 2.15
CA PHE A 54 -4.68 12.45 3.26
C PHE A 54 -4.71 13.90 2.80
N GLY A 55 -5.07 14.81 3.70
CA GLY A 55 -4.94 16.24 3.43
C GLY A 55 -3.46 16.62 3.25
N SER A 56 -3.18 17.55 2.37
CA SER A 56 -1.80 17.95 2.05
C SER A 56 -1.04 18.55 3.23
N ASP A 57 -1.76 19.10 4.20
CA ASP A 57 -1.21 19.73 5.40
C ASP A 57 -1.03 18.76 6.58
N SER A 58 -1.50 17.52 6.47
CA SER A 58 -1.30 16.51 7.50
C SER A 58 0.11 15.93 7.42
N GLU A 59 0.58 15.32 8.52
CA GLU A 59 1.88 14.63 8.51
C GLU A 59 1.92 13.51 7.49
N ALA A 60 0.84 12.72 7.41
CA ALA A 60 0.73 11.65 6.44
C ALA A 60 0.71 12.20 5.01
N GLY A 61 0.01 13.29 4.76
CA GLY A 61 -0.01 13.95 3.45
C GLY A 61 1.36 14.45 3.04
N MET A 62 2.09 15.06 3.97
CA MET A 62 3.45 15.54 3.71
C MET A 62 4.40 14.38 3.42
N PHE A 63 4.26 13.27 4.14
CA PHE A 63 5.03 12.06 3.87
C PHE A 63 4.77 11.54 2.45
N THR A 64 3.49 11.42 2.07
CA THR A 64 3.13 10.90 0.74
C THR A 64 3.54 11.85 -0.38
N ALA A 65 3.58 13.16 -0.12
CA ALA A 65 4.04 14.15 -1.10
C ALA A 65 5.53 14.00 -1.43
N ASN A 66 6.32 13.39 -0.55
CA ASN A 66 7.74 13.15 -0.77
C ASN A 66 8.03 11.87 -1.57
N VAL A 67 7.02 11.07 -1.85
CA VAL A 67 7.18 9.89 -2.70
C VAL A 67 7.43 10.36 -4.13
N PHE A 68 8.56 9.98 -4.70
CA PHE A 68 9.00 10.49 -6.00
C PHE A 68 8.68 9.58 -7.18
N ALA A 69 8.24 8.36 -6.92
CA ALA A 69 7.91 7.40 -7.97
C ALA A 69 6.68 6.60 -7.56
N TYR A 70 5.86 6.21 -8.52
CA TYR A 70 4.63 5.45 -8.30
C TYR A 70 4.61 4.21 -9.16
N PRO A 71 4.13 3.08 -8.65
CA PRO A 71 3.79 2.88 -7.25
C PRO A 71 5.03 2.68 -6.37
N THR A 72 4.88 2.93 -5.08
CA THR A 72 5.89 2.63 -4.07
C THR A 72 5.22 1.90 -2.91
N THR A 73 5.85 0.84 -2.41
CA THR A 73 5.29 0.01 -1.35
C THR A 73 6.20 0.04 -0.12
N TYR A 74 5.58 0.24 1.04
CA TYR A 74 6.23 0.16 2.35
C TYR A 74 5.60 -0.97 3.15
N VAL A 75 6.41 -1.66 3.95
CA VAL A 75 5.92 -2.61 4.93
C VAL A 75 6.09 -1.99 6.32
N VAL A 76 5.03 -2.01 7.11
CA VAL A 76 5.00 -1.40 8.44
C VAL A 76 4.64 -2.49 9.45
N ASP A 77 5.36 -2.56 10.55
CA ASP A 77 5.07 -3.51 11.61
C ASP A 77 3.96 -3.00 12.55
N ARG A 78 3.58 -3.81 13.51
CA ARG A 78 2.53 -3.48 14.50
C ARG A 78 2.82 -2.20 15.27
N TYR A 79 4.08 -1.86 15.43
CA TYR A 79 4.51 -0.72 16.24
C TYR A 79 4.65 0.57 15.44
N GLY A 80 4.30 0.54 14.13
CA GLY A 80 4.39 1.69 13.26
C GLY A 80 5.77 1.91 12.64
N ASN A 81 6.66 0.93 12.73
CA ASN A 81 8.01 1.03 12.16
C ASN A 81 8.05 0.49 10.74
N ILE A 82 8.70 1.21 9.84
CA ILE A 82 8.92 0.75 8.47
C ILE A 82 9.96 -0.38 8.51
N VAL A 83 9.64 -1.49 7.87
CA VAL A 83 10.50 -2.68 7.80
C VAL A 83 11.18 -2.73 6.44
N GLY A 84 12.50 -2.60 6.42
CA GLY A 84 13.28 -2.64 5.19
C GLY A 84 13.16 -1.38 4.35
N ASP A 85 13.65 -1.45 3.14
CA ASP A 85 13.62 -0.33 2.20
C ASP A 85 12.31 -0.29 1.43
N PRO A 86 11.85 0.90 0.99
CA PRO A 86 10.67 0.98 0.15
C PRO A 86 10.90 0.25 -1.17
N ILE A 87 9.85 -0.43 -1.64
CA ILE A 87 9.90 -1.13 -2.93
C ILE A 87 9.32 -0.20 -3.99
N VAL A 88 10.17 0.30 -4.86
CA VAL A 88 9.80 1.21 -5.94
C VAL A 88 9.42 0.40 -7.17
N GLY A 89 8.30 0.74 -7.78
CA GLY A 89 7.76 0.05 -8.94
C GLY A 89 6.67 -0.95 -8.61
N ALA A 90 5.98 -1.42 -9.64
CA ALA A 90 4.87 -2.35 -9.48
C ALA A 90 5.34 -3.70 -8.94
N ILE A 91 4.51 -4.30 -8.06
CA ILE A 91 4.79 -5.62 -7.49
C ILE A 91 4.28 -6.69 -8.46
N THR A 92 4.94 -6.82 -9.59
CA THR A 92 4.57 -7.78 -10.62
C THR A 92 5.70 -8.74 -10.99
N GLY A 93 6.95 -8.31 -10.80
CA GLY A 93 8.12 -9.15 -11.05
C GLY A 93 8.45 -10.05 -9.87
N ASP A 94 9.12 -11.15 -10.14
CA ASP A 94 9.50 -12.12 -9.10
C ASP A 94 10.41 -11.47 -8.04
N ALA A 95 11.34 -10.61 -8.47
CA ALA A 95 12.25 -9.93 -7.55
C ALA A 95 11.50 -9.03 -6.56
N GLN A 96 10.52 -8.26 -7.06
CA GLN A 96 9.71 -7.39 -6.21
C GLN A 96 8.83 -8.20 -5.25
N LYS A 97 8.23 -9.28 -5.74
CA LYS A 97 7.40 -10.16 -4.91
C LYS A 97 8.23 -10.81 -3.81
N GLU A 98 9.42 -11.28 -4.13
CA GLU A 98 10.32 -11.90 -3.18
C GLU A 98 10.79 -10.89 -2.12
N ALA A 99 11.16 -9.68 -2.53
CA ALA A 99 11.55 -8.61 -1.62
C ALA A 99 10.42 -8.25 -0.67
N LEU A 100 9.20 -8.13 -1.18
CA LEU A 100 8.02 -7.82 -0.38
C LEU A 100 7.72 -8.93 0.63
N GLN A 101 7.76 -10.19 0.18
CA GLN A 101 7.50 -11.33 1.06
C GLN A 101 8.51 -11.40 2.20
N LYS A 102 9.77 -11.12 1.90
CA LYS A 102 10.84 -11.10 2.91
C LYS A 102 10.59 -10.03 3.98
N GLN A 103 10.13 -8.85 3.58
CA GLN A 103 9.80 -7.78 4.50
C GLN A 103 8.56 -8.12 5.34
N ILE A 104 7.56 -8.74 4.73
CA ILE A 104 6.36 -9.20 5.44
C ILE A 104 6.75 -10.24 6.51
N ASP A 105 7.58 -11.20 6.13
CA ASP A 105 8.05 -12.23 7.07
C ASP A 105 8.80 -11.60 8.23
N GLN A 106 9.61 -10.58 7.97
CA GLN A 106 10.33 -9.85 9.01
C GLN A 106 9.36 -9.10 9.94
N ALA A 107 8.35 -8.45 9.38
CA ALA A 107 7.35 -7.74 10.18
C ALA A 107 6.57 -8.71 11.07
N LEU A 108 6.21 -9.88 10.56
CA LEU A 108 5.52 -10.91 11.32
C LEU A 108 6.41 -11.48 12.43
N ALA A 109 7.70 -11.66 12.16
CA ALA A 109 8.66 -12.11 13.18
C ALA A 109 8.80 -11.07 14.31
N ASN A 110 8.80 -9.78 13.95
CA ASN A 110 8.86 -8.70 14.95
C ASN A 110 7.60 -8.68 15.84
N ASP A 111 6.46 -9.13 15.30
CA ASP A 111 5.18 -9.17 16.01
C ASP A 111 5.14 -10.26 17.08
N MET A 112 6.03 -11.22 17.01
CA MET A 112 6.10 -12.35 17.94
C MET A 112 6.83 -12.02 19.24
N GLY A 113 7.47 -10.86 19.30
CA GLY A 113 8.29 -10.44 20.43
C GLY A 113 7.52 -9.99 21.68
#